data_f7e76f1b616d588372439bb53116e7c4
#
_entry.id   f7e76f1b616d588372439bb53116e7c4
#
_cell.length_a   1.000
_cell.length_b   1.000
_cell.length_c   1.000
_cell.angle_alpha   90.00
_cell.angle_beta   90.00
_cell.angle_gamma   90.00
#
_symmetry.space_group_name_H-M   'P 1'
#
loop_
_entity.id
_entity.type
_entity.pdbx_description
1 polymer ?
#
loop_
_entity_poly.entity_id
_entity_poly.type
_entity_poly.pdbx_seq_one_letter_code
_entity_poly.pdbx_strand_id
1 'polypeptide(L)'
;MKSKTTLNLLTDSFIIEIKNQVLLFFAFTNKKILPSTFLFLFTSVLLLNSSIIYSQSSSCKATLQADKNRFTKSAPPEGVTYLLHISNTGTANSVYSLSVININSSCSNNDGTSTSNNVNLNVTFTDTNSIPINQIALNPGETITFFVQVKVPIGTAVSKWNCSEIKATAAECPSYTVSTVLHTMVSDPSSE
;
A
#
# COMPACT_ATOMS: atom_id res chain seq x y z
N MET A 1 -21.02 9.73 -10.43
CA MET A 1 -22.29 9.20 -9.90
C MET A 1 -22.79 8.07 -10.79
N LYS A 2 -22.22 6.84 -10.71
CA LYS A 2 -22.69 5.61 -11.40
C LYS A 2 -21.91 4.39 -10.86
N SER A 3 -22.10 4.03 -9.58
CA SER A 3 -21.50 2.80 -9.02
C SER A 3 -22.45 2.02 -8.10
N LYS A 4 -23.70 2.43 -7.95
CA LYS A 4 -24.68 1.72 -7.10
C LYS A 4 -25.49 0.64 -7.83
N THR A 5 -25.47 0.60 -9.15
CA THR A 5 -26.38 -0.25 -9.95
C THR A 5 -25.86 -1.69 -10.12
N THR A 6 -24.55 -1.91 -10.13
CA THR A 6 -23.95 -3.24 -10.36
C THR A 6 -23.98 -4.12 -9.10
N LEU A 7 -23.86 -3.54 -7.93
CA LEU A 7 -23.86 -4.31 -6.67
C LEU A 7 -25.28 -4.85 -6.36
N ASN A 8 -26.33 -4.09 -6.65
CA ASN A 8 -27.72 -4.52 -6.43
C ASN A 8 -28.15 -5.65 -7.39
N LEU A 9 -27.65 -5.66 -8.62
CA LEU A 9 -27.96 -6.74 -9.59
C LEU A 9 -27.35 -8.09 -9.18
N LEU A 10 -26.17 -8.10 -8.58
CA LEU A 10 -25.51 -9.33 -8.10
C LEU A 10 -26.21 -9.88 -6.84
N THR A 11 -26.65 -9.02 -5.93
CA THR A 11 -27.37 -9.45 -4.72
C THR A 11 -28.76 -9.98 -5.04
N ASP A 12 -29.48 -9.37 -5.98
CA ASP A 12 -30.81 -9.83 -6.39
C ASP A 12 -30.76 -11.18 -7.13
N SER A 13 -29.77 -11.40 -7.99
CA SER A 13 -29.55 -12.69 -8.66
C SER A 13 -29.23 -13.79 -7.65
N PHE A 14 -28.40 -13.53 -6.64
CA PHE A 14 -28.02 -14.47 -5.61
C PHE A 14 -29.20 -14.86 -4.69
N ILE A 15 -30.05 -13.89 -4.35
CA ILE A 15 -31.25 -14.11 -3.53
C ILE A 15 -32.30 -14.93 -4.29
N ILE A 16 -32.46 -14.73 -5.60
CA ILE A 16 -33.37 -15.49 -6.43
C ILE A 16 -32.91 -16.95 -6.53
N GLU A 17 -31.61 -17.18 -6.66
CA GLU A 17 -31.06 -18.54 -6.76
C GLU A 17 -31.18 -19.32 -5.44
N ILE A 18 -31.00 -18.67 -4.30
CA ILE A 18 -31.24 -19.28 -2.98
C ILE A 18 -32.74 -19.58 -2.79
N LYS A 19 -33.66 -18.72 -3.19
CA LYS A 19 -35.11 -18.99 -3.12
C LYS A 19 -35.52 -20.19 -3.96
N ASN A 20 -34.99 -20.33 -5.16
CA ASN A 20 -35.27 -21.48 -6.02
C ASN A 20 -34.71 -22.79 -5.44
N GLN A 21 -33.54 -22.79 -4.85
CA GLN A 21 -32.94 -23.94 -4.17
C GLN A 21 -33.76 -24.35 -2.94
N VAL A 22 -34.24 -23.39 -2.16
CA VAL A 22 -35.08 -23.66 -0.98
C VAL A 22 -36.46 -24.19 -1.37
N LEU A 23 -37.06 -23.69 -2.46
CA LEU A 23 -38.37 -24.16 -2.96
C LEU A 23 -38.28 -25.62 -3.46
N LEU A 24 -37.22 -25.96 -4.19
CA LEU A 24 -36.96 -27.34 -4.61
C LEU A 24 -36.80 -28.26 -3.40
N PHE A 25 -36.22 -27.78 -2.32
CA PHE A 25 -36.00 -28.54 -1.10
C PHE A 25 -37.33 -28.90 -0.40
N PHE A 26 -38.28 -27.97 -0.34
CA PHE A 26 -39.62 -28.21 0.23
C PHE A 26 -40.50 -29.11 -0.62
N ALA A 27 -40.28 -29.21 -1.93
CA ALA A 27 -41.02 -30.09 -2.82
C ALA A 27 -40.66 -31.58 -2.62
N PHE A 28 -39.49 -31.91 -2.10
CA PHE A 28 -39.00 -33.25 -1.84
C PHE A 28 -39.36 -33.85 -0.48
N THR A 29 -39.88 -33.03 0.47
CA THR A 29 -40.11 -33.47 1.85
C THR A 29 -41.38 -34.30 2.07
N ASN A 30 -42.21 -34.52 1.03
CA ASN A 30 -43.45 -35.27 1.15
C ASN A 30 -43.35 -36.82 0.96
N LYS A 31 -42.14 -37.36 0.80
CA LYS A 31 -41.93 -38.81 0.85
C LYS A 31 -41.03 -39.17 2.03
N LYS A 32 -41.48 -40.13 2.85
CA LYS A 32 -40.78 -40.64 4.04
C LYS A 32 -39.34 -41.08 3.75
N ILE A 33 -38.45 -40.08 3.67
CA ILE A 33 -37.00 -40.31 3.57
C ILE A 33 -36.46 -40.43 4.99
N LEU A 34 -35.77 -41.52 5.29
CA LEU A 34 -35.16 -41.78 6.59
C LEU A 34 -34.29 -40.59 7.04
N PRO A 35 -34.35 -40.22 8.33
CA PRO A 35 -33.62 -39.04 8.85
C PRO A 35 -32.11 -39.07 8.63
N SER A 36 -31.52 -40.27 8.48
CA SER A 36 -30.09 -40.47 8.25
C SER A 36 -29.63 -40.03 6.85
N THR A 37 -30.42 -40.28 5.81
CA THR A 37 -30.08 -39.88 4.44
C THR A 37 -30.24 -38.38 4.22
N PHE A 38 -31.16 -37.76 4.95
CA PHE A 38 -31.36 -36.31 4.92
C PHE A 38 -30.15 -35.52 5.54
N LEU A 39 -29.63 -36.07 6.64
CA LEU A 39 -28.47 -35.46 7.30
C LEU A 39 -27.21 -35.55 6.40
N PHE A 40 -27.06 -36.67 5.68
CA PHE A 40 -25.93 -36.88 4.77
C PHE A 40 -25.96 -35.96 3.55
N LEU A 41 -27.14 -35.73 2.96
CA LEU A 41 -27.33 -34.77 1.88
C LEU A 41 -27.09 -33.34 2.31
N PHE A 42 -27.55 -32.95 3.50
CA PHE A 42 -27.37 -31.61 4.04
C PHE A 42 -25.89 -31.28 4.35
N THR A 43 -25.17 -32.25 4.92
CA THR A 43 -23.72 -32.10 5.18
C THR A 43 -22.90 -32.07 3.88
N SER A 44 -23.30 -32.83 2.85
CA SER A 44 -22.67 -32.83 1.53
C SER A 44 -22.82 -31.48 0.83
N VAL A 45 -24.02 -30.86 0.88
CA VAL A 45 -24.26 -29.51 0.30
C VAL A 45 -23.50 -28.43 1.07
N LEU A 46 -23.38 -28.51 2.38
CA LEU A 46 -22.57 -27.60 3.19
C LEU A 46 -21.08 -27.72 2.87
N LEU A 47 -20.55 -28.92 2.65
CA LEU A 47 -19.15 -29.14 2.29
C LEU A 47 -18.82 -28.67 0.86
N LEU A 48 -19.78 -28.72 -0.07
CA LEU A 48 -19.60 -28.22 -1.43
C LEU A 48 -19.59 -26.67 -1.51
N ASN A 49 -20.21 -25.98 -0.54
CA ASN A 49 -20.21 -24.53 -0.48
C ASN A 49 -19.01 -23.94 0.30
N SER A 50 -18.21 -24.74 0.99
CA SER A 50 -17.05 -24.27 1.76
C SER A 50 -15.80 -24.00 0.93
N SER A 51 -15.81 -24.24 -0.37
CA SER A 51 -14.61 -24.12 -1.24
C SER A 51 -14.47 -22.77 -1.95
N ILE A 52 -15.31 -21.78 -1.69
CA ILE A 52 -15.18 -20.47 -2.31
C ILE A 52 -14.75 -19.40 -1.28
N ILE A 53 -13.83 -19.74 -0.41
CA ILE A 53 -12.98 -18.72 0.17
C ILE A 53 -11.82 -18.56 -0.80
N TYR A 54 -12.03 -17.78 -1.86
CA TYR A 54 -10.91 -17.18 -2.56
C TYR A 54 -10.21 -16.31 -1.52
N SER A 55 -9.09 -16.78 -1.01
CA SER A 55 -8.08 -15.91 -0.47
C SER A 55 -7.86 -14.85 -1.55
N GLN A 56 -8.43 -13.67 -1.36
CA GLN A 56 -8.07 -12.50 -2.14
C GLN A 56 -6.61 -12.25 -1.80
N SER A 57 -5.68 -12.89 -2.52
CA SER A 57 -4.31 -12.43 -2.58
C SER A 57 -4.44 -10.97 -3.02
N SER A 58 -4.07 -10.05 -2.14
CA SER A 58 -4.19 -8.63 -2.44
C SER A 58 -3.48 -8.40 -3.78
N SER A 59 -4.24 -8.05 -4.81
CA SER A 59 -3.71 -7.76 -6.14
C SER A 59 -2.65 -6.66 -6.08
N CYS A 60 -2.75 -5.79 -5.08
CA CYS A 60 -1.83 -4.70 -4.81
C CYS A 60 -0.87 -5.08 -3.67
N LYS A 61 0.39 -5.25 -3.99
CA LYS A 61 1.47 -5.48 -3.03
C LYS A 61 2.76 -4.89 -3.59
N ALA A 62 3.51 -4.15 -2.77
CA ALA A 62 4.79 -3.56 -3.20
C ALA A 62 5.79 -3.54 -2.05
N THR A 63 7.06 -3.33 -2.41
CA THR A 63 8.12 -2.96 -1.47
C THR A 63 8.71 -1.62 -1.87
N LEU A 64 9.10 -0.79 -0.90
CA LEU A 64 9.77 0.48 -1.10
C LEU A 64 11.00 0.53 -0.21
N GLN A 65 12.20 0.61 -0.82
CA GLN A 65 13.46 0.49 -0.11
C GLN A 65 14.49 1.50 -0.62
N ALA A 66 15.35 2.00 0.28
CA ALA A 66 16.51 2.77 -0.12
C ALA A 66 17.64 1.85 -0.62
N ASP A 67 18.35 2.29 -1.66
CA ASP A 67 19.52 1.57 -2.18
C ASP A 67 20.51 1.28 -1.05
N LYS A 68 20.95 0.02 -0.97
CA LYS A 68 21.90 -0.48 0.04
C LYS A 68 21.50 -0.15 1.49
N ASN A 69 20.18 -0.02 1.77
CA ASN A 69 19.64 0.36 3.07
C ASN A 69 20.16 1.74 3.58
N ARG A 70 20.48 2.66 2.67
CA ARG A 70 20.97 4.00 3.01
C ARG A 70 19.83 4.96 3.27
N PHE A 71 19.17 4.81 4.41
CA PHE A 71 18.04 5.66 4.83
C PHE A 71 18.48 6.96 5.52
N THR A 72 19.77 7.09 5.86
CA THR A 72 20.30 8.24 6.59
C THR A 72 21.40 8.92 5.77
N LYS A 73 21.31 10.27 5.64
CA LYS A 73 22.32 11.10 4.98
C LYS A 73 22.45 12.45 5.66
N SER A 74 23.63 13.07 5.51
CA SER A 74 23.86 14.49 5.79
C SER A 74 23.52 15.30 4.55
N ALA A 75 22.82 16.43 4.72
CA ALA A 75 22.41 17.32 3.66
C ALA A 75 23.10 18.69 3.83
N PRO A 76 24.00 19.07 2.92
CA PRO A 76 24.51 20.44 2.83
C PRO A 76 23.39 21.41 2.37
N PRO A 77 23.63 22.73 2.34
CA PRO A 77 22.62 23.73 1.98
C PRO A 77 21.93 23.48 0.62
N GLU A 78 22.62 22.90 -0.36
CA GLU A 78 22.09 22.50 -1.66
C GLU A 78 21.19 21.26 -1.62
N GLY A 79 21.23 20.51 -0.51
CA GLY A 79 20.41 19.33 -0.29
C GLY A 79 21.13 18.00 -0.58
N VAL A 80 20.36 16.90 -0.58
CA VAL A 80 20.88 15.55 -0.80
C VAL A 80 19.89 14.72 -1.60
N THR A 81 20.40 13.74 -2.34
CA THR A 81 19.56 12.81 -3.12
C THR A 81 19.65 11.39 -2.56
N TYR A 82 18.51 10.77 -2.33
CA TYR A 82 18.38 9.35 -2.02
C TYR A 82 17.99 8.59 -3.28
N LEU A 83 18.48 7.37 -3.40
CA LEU A 83 18.10 6.43 -4.44
C LEU A 83 17.14 5.41 -3.81
N LEU A 84 15.92 5.30 -4.34
CA LEU A 84 14.91 4.36 -3.88
C LEU A 84 14.52 3.39 -4.99
N HIS A 85 14.15 2.19 -4.58
CA HIS A 85 13.58 1.15 -5.43
C HIS A 85 12.16 0.85 -4.99
N ILE A 86 11.22 0.86 -5.93
CA ILE A 86 9.86 0.36 -5.73
C ILE A 86 9.66 -0.88 -6.58
N SER A 87 9.17 -1.96 -5.96
CA SER A 87 8.89 -3.23 -6.65
C SER A 87 7.45 -3.61 -6.47
N ASN A 88 6.74 -3.91 -7.56
CA ASN A 88 5.41 -4.49 -7.49
C ASN A 88 5.51 -6.00 -7.22
N THR A 89 5.22 -6.41 -6.00
CA THR A 89 5.20 -7.82 -5.58
C THR A 89 3.79 -8.42 -5.63
N GLY A 90 2.81 -7.65 -6.13
CA GLY A 90 1.44 -8.10 -6.39
C GLY A 90 1.31 -8.90 -7.69
N THR A 91 0.09 -9.27 -8.01
CA THR A 91 -0.23 -10.12 -9.18
C THR A 91 -0.86 -9.35 -10.35
N ALA A 92 -1.13 -8.04 -10.17
CA ALA A 92 -1.72 -7.17 -11.18
C ALA A 92 -0.83 -5.95 -11.43
N ASN A 93 -0.95 -5.36 -12.63
CA ASN A 93 -0.36 -4.05 -12.92
C ASN A 93 -0.91 -3.03 -11.93
N SER A 94 -0.06 -2.11 -11.48
CA SER A 94 -0.45 -1.09 -10.51
C SER A 94 0.25 0.23 -10.79
N VAL A 95 -0.46 1.33 -10.57
CA VAL A 95 0.09 2.68 -10.59
C VAL A 95 0.21 3.17 -9.16
N TYR A 96 1.42 3.53 -8.74
CA TYR A 96 1.71 4.02 -7.40
C TYR A 96 1.88 5.53 -7.40
N SER A 97 1.01 6.25 -6.69
CA SER A 97 1.14 7.69 -6.45
C SER A 97 2.15 7.93 -5.33
N LEU A 98 3.14 8.76 -5.60
CA LEU A 98 4.19 9.12 -4.65
C LEU A 98 3.78 10.35 -3.82
N SER A 99 4.03 10.29 -2.53
CA SER A 99 3.82 11.42 -1.61
C SER A 99 4.86 11.42 -0.49
N VAL A 100 4.99 12.54 0.22
CA VAL A 100 5.91 12.68 1.34
C VAL A 100 5.25 13.44 2.49
N ILE A 101 5.59 13.05 3.70
CA ILE A 101 5.17 13.73 4.94
C ILE A 101 6.38 13.88 5.84
N ASN A 102 6.60 15.09 6.39
CA ASN A 102 7.55 15.28 7.49
C ASN A 102 6.91 14.74 8.78
N ILE A 103 7.43 13.63 9.32
CA ILE A 103 6.89 12.93 10.51
C ILE A 103 7.75 13.18 11.76
N ASN A 104 8.35 14.33 11.85
CA ASN A 104 9.37 14.65 12.87
C ASN A 104 8.94 14.31 14.30
N SER A 105 7.66 14.44 14.64
CA SER A 105 7.15 14.17 16.00
C SER A 105 6.97 12.67 16.32
N SER A 106 6.91 11.80 15.30
CA SER A 106 6.68 10.35 15.44
C SER A 106 7.85 9.49 14.97
N CYS A 107 9.01 10.11 14.81
CA CYS A 107 10.25 9.49 14.33
C CYS A 107 11.30 9.51 15.45
N SER A 108 12.28 8.60 15.42
CA SER A 108 13.46 8.63 16.27
C SER A 108 14.66 9.08 15.45
N ASN A 109 15.47 10.03 15.96
CA ASN A 109 16.71 10.40 15.32
C ASN A 109 17.78 9.32 15.52
N ASN A 110 18.64 9.09 14.52
CA ASN A 110 19.62 8.02 14.52
C ASN A 110 20.71 8.17 15.60
N ASP A 111 20.91 9.39 16.10
CA ASP A 111 21.85 9.70 17.18
C ASP A 111 21.18 9.75 18.57
N GLY A 112 19.90 9.38 18.65
CA GLY A 112 19.12 9.38 19.90
C GLY A 112 18.68 10.76 20.40
N THR A 113 18.89 11.83 19.64
CA THR A 113 18.42 13.18 20.02
C THR A 113 16.90 13.29 19.94
N SER A 114 16.35 14.27 20.67
CA SER A 114 14.89 14.52 20.68
C SER A 114 14.40 15.02 19.33
N THR A 115 13.29 14.44 18.86
CA THR A 115 12.63 14.82 17.61
C THR A 115 11.86 16.15 17.69
N SER A 116 11.69 16.73 18.89
CA SER A 116 11.02 18.02 19.07
C SER A 116 11.73 19.21 18.38
N ASN A 117 13.03 19.04 18.08
CA ASN A 117 13.85 20.04 17.39
C ASN A 117 14.05 19.73 15.90
N ASN A 118 13.40 18.70 15.36
CA ASN A 118 13.52 18.36 13.95
C ASN A 118 12.94 19.48 13.07
N VAL A 119 13.51 19.60 11.86
CA VAL A 119 13.12 20.62 10.88
C VAL A 119 12.38 20.00 9.71
N ASN A 120 11.61 20.80 8.99
CA ASN A 120 10.96 20.37 7.75
C ASN A 120 11.85 20.70 6.55
N LEU A 121 11.99 19.71 5.65
CA LEU A 121 12.73 19.86 4.40
C LEU A 121 11.78 19.73 3.21
N ASN A 122 12.18 20.31 2.07
CA ASN A 122 11.44 20.17 0.82
C ASN A 122 11.87 18.90 0.09
N VAL A 123 10.93 18.05 -0.24
CA VAL A 123 11.19 16.76 -0.90
C VAL A 123 10.46 16.70 -2.22
N THR A 124 11.18 16.28 -3.26
CA THR A 124 10.64 16.04 -4.61
C THR A 124 11.11 14.70 -5.16
N PHE A 125 10.40 14.19 -6.14
CA PHE A 125 10.70 12.91 -6.78
C PHE A 125 11.10 13.14 -8.24
N THR A 126 12.12 12.43 -8.71
CA THR A 126 12.50 12.41 -10.12
C THR A 126 12.82 10.99 -10.58
N ASP A 127 12.68 10.75 -11.87
CA ASP A 127 13.21 9.52 -12.49
C ASP A 127 14.75 9.54 -12.57
N THR A 128 15.33 8.52 -13.16
CA THR A 128 16.78 8.40 -13.35
C THR A 128 17.35 9.42 -14.33
N ASN A 129 16.52 10.10 -15.12
CA ASN A 129 16.89 11.19 -16.03
C ASN A 129 16.68 12.57 -15.41
N SER A 130 16.40 12.64 -14.09
CA SER A 130 16.08 13.87 -13.36
C SER A 130 14.78 14.57 -13.79
N ILE A 131 13.87 13.83 -14.46
CA ILE A 131 12.54 14.36 -14.82
C ILE A 131 11.63 14.21 -13.60
N PRO A 132 10.90 15.27 -13.19
CA PRO A 132 9.98 15.21 -12.06
C PRO A 132 8.87 14.17 -12.30
N ILE A 133 8.60 13.36 -11.26
CA ILE A 133 7.54 12.36 -11.27
C ILE A 133 6.68 12.46 -10.00
N ASN A 134 5.42 12.08 -10.09
CA ASN A 134 4.51 11.95 -8.95
C ASN A 134 3.82 10.58 -8.91
N GLN A 135 4.08 9.73 -9.91
CA GLN A 135 3.55 8.38 -9.97
C GLN A 135 4.48 7.45 -10.74
N ILE A 136 4.38 6.15 -10.46
CA ILE A 136 5.17 5.09 -11.11
C ILE A 136 4.22 3.95 -11.47
N ALA A 137 4.19 3.54 -12.74
CA ALA A 137 3.46 2.37 -13.21
C ALA A 137 4.38 1.14 -13.21
N LEU A 138 3.92 0.03 -12.65
CA LEU A 138 4.69 -1.20 -12.52
C LEU A 138 3.85 -2.43 -12.92
N ASN A 139 4.43 -3.28 -13.75
CA ASN A 139 3.92 -4.62 -13.99
C ASN A 139 4.20 -5.55 -12.78
N PRO A 140 3.52 -6.69 -12.64
CA PRO A 140 3.85 -7.69 -11.63
C PRO A 140 5.32 -8.13 -11.71
N GLY A 141 6.03 -8.09 -10.56
CA GLY A 141 7.45 -8.44 -10.45
C GLY A 141 8.42 -7.34 -10.94
N GLU A 142 7.91 -6.24 -11.50
CA GLU A 142 8.76 -5.14 -11.97
C GLU A 142 9.29 -4.31 -10.82
N THR A 143 10.54 -3.83 -10.98
CA THR A 143 11.20 -2.91 -10.05
C THR A 143 11.69 -1.69 -10.82
N ILE A 144 11.33 -0.51 -10.35
CA ILE A 144 11.83 0.77 -10.87
C ILE A 144 12.61 1.50 -9.80
N THR A 145 13.67 2.17 -10.24
CA THR A 145 14.51 3.04 -9.43
C THR A 145 14.16 4.49 -9.68
N PHE A 146 14.09 5.29 -8.63
CA PHE A 146 13.83 6.73 -8.71
C PHE A 146 14.61 7.49 -7.65
N PHE A 147 14.75 8.80 -7.83
CA PHE A 147 15.42 9.67 -6.88
C PHE A 147 14.43 10.43 -6.00
N VAL A 148 14.78 10.55 -4.73
CA VAL A 148 14.16 11.45 -3.76
C VAL A 148 15.14 12.58 -3.47
N GLN A 149 14.84 13.75 -3.97
CA GLN A 149 15.67 14.96 -3.77
C GLN A 149 15.16 15.69 -2.54
N VAL A 150 16.02 15.83 -1.54
CA VAL A 150 15.75 16.56 -0.31
C VAL A 150 16.51 17.88 -0.38
N LYS A 151 15.81 19.02 -0.40
CA LYS A 151 16.39 20.36 -0.42
C LYS A 151 16.23 21.01 0.95
N VAL A 152 17.29 21.70 1.37
CA VAL A 152 17.31 22.47 2.61
C VAL A 152 16.79 23.88 2.33
N PRO A 153 15.62 24.29 2.85
CA PRO A 153 15.14 25.67 2.70
C PRO A 153 16.12 26.69 3.31
N ILE A 154 16.21 27.87 2.70
CA ILE A 154 17.04 28.96 3.23
C ILE A 154 16.57 29.31 4.64
N GLY A 155 17.52 29.44 5.57
CA GLY A 155 17.25 29.74 6.98
C GLY A 155 16.90 28.54 7.84
N THR A 156 16.98 27.31 7.28
CA THR A 156 16.86 26.08 8.07
C THR A 156 18.02 26.00 9.06
N ALA A 157 17.72 25.69 10.32
CA ALA A 157 18.74 25.52 11.35
C ALA A 157 19.65 24.32 11.03
N VAL A 158 20.96 24.53 11.11
CA VAL A 158 21.99 23.49 10.95
C VAL A 158 22.04 22.56 12.17
N SER A 159 22.70 21.41 12.02
CA SER A 159 22.82 20.39 13.06
C SER A 159 21.43 19.92 13.57
N LYS A 160 20.45 19.88 12.68
CA LYS A 160 19.08 19.44 12.96
C LYS A 160 18.68 18.28 12.06
N TRP A 161 17.89 17.38 12.61
CA TRP A 161 17.34 16.25 11.88
C TRP A 161 16.03 16.60 11.18
N ASN A 162 15.76 15.86 10.14
CA ASN A 162 14.46 15.73 9.49
C ASN A 162 14.12 14.25 9.30
N CYS A 163 12.87 13.89 9.51
CA CYS A 163 12.33 12.58 9.17
C CYS A 163 11.24 12.75 8.10
N SER A 164 11.51 12.29 6.90
CA SER A 164 10.57 12.31 5.78
C SER A 164 10.05 10.91 5.52
N GLU A 165 8.75 10.68 5.71
CA GLU A 165 8.08 9.44 5.32
C GLU A 165 7.71 9.53 3.84
N ILE A 166 8.30 8.68 3.02
CA ILE A 166 7.99 8.52 1.60
C ILE A 166 6.93 7.45 1.48
N LYS A 167 5.83 7.76 0.79
CA LYS A 167 4.68 6.87 0.59
C LYS A 167 4.46 6.60 -0.88
N ALA A 168 4.10 5.34 -1.18
CA ALA A 168 3.61 4.93 -2.49
C ALA A 168 2.26 4.25 -2.31
N THR A 169 1.19 4.89 -2.81
CA THR A 169 -0.20 4.42 -2.68
C THR A 169 -0.68 3.89 -4.02
N ALA A 170 -1.18 2.65 -4.04
CA ALA A 170 -1.69 2.03 -5.26
C ALA A 170 -3.02 2.67 -5.68
N ALA A 171 -3.14 3.10 -6.93
CA ALA A 171 -4.35 3.73 -7.47
C ALA A 171 -5.54 2.77 -7.53
N GLU A 172 -5.29 1.50 -7.86
CA GLU A 172 -6.29 0.43 -7.96
C GLU A 172 -6.74 -0.08 -6.59
N CYS A 173 -5.93 0.15 -5.54
CA CYS A 173 -6.21 -0.23 -4.16
C CYS A 173 -5.89 0.96 -3.22
N PRO A 174 -6.72 2.00 -3.13
CA PRO A 174 -6.37 3.23 -2.39
C PRO A 174 -6.12 3.03 -0.89
N SER A 175 -6.56 1.90 -0.32
CA SER A 175 -6.23 1.52 1.06
C SER A 175 -4.85 0.88 1.21
N TYR A 176 -4.17 0.52 0.09
CA TYR A 176 -2.86 -0.07 0.12
C TYR A 176 -1.78 1.00 -0.09
N THR A 177 -0.94 1.17 0.90
CA THR A 177 0.20 2.09 0.88
C THR A 177 1.43 1.36 1.43
N VAL A 178 2.55 1.50 0.75
CA VAL A 178 3.87 1.13 1.26
C VAL A 178 4.65 2.40 1.55
N SER A 179 5.41 2.41 2.65
CA SER A 179 6.22 3.58 3.02
C SER A 179 7.62 3.20 3.50
N THR A 180 8.50 4.19 3.46
CA THR A 180 9.83 4.15 4.07
C THR A 180 10.16 5.52 4.64
N VAL A 181 11.02 5.56 5.68
CA VAL A 181 11.41 6.81 6.34
C VAL A 181 12.86 7.12 5.98
N LEU A 182 13.10 8.37 5.55
CA LEU A 182 14.43 8.92 5.31
C LEU A 182 14.80 9.86 6.44
N HIS A 183 16.00 9.70 6.97
CA HIS A 183 16.58 10.49 8.04
C HIS A 183 17.62 11.43 7.44
N THR A 184 17.40 12.74 7.49
CA THR A 184 18.31 13.74 6.92
C THR A 184 18.82 14.66 8.01
N MET A 185 20.14 14.70 8.21
CA MET A 185 20.82 15.65 9.08
C MET A 185 21.23 16.88 8.27
N VAL A 186 20.76 18.07 8.63
CA VAL A 186 21.23 19.30 8.02
C VAL A 186 22.64 19.59 8.49
N SER A 187 23.64 19.52 7.60
CA SER A 187 25.04 19.75 7.95
C SER A 187 25.32 21.24 8.21
N ASP A 188 26.29 21.46 9.08
CA ASP A 188 26.83 22.81 9.29
C ASP A 188 28.05 23.01 8.36
N PRO A 189 27.97 23.91 7.35
CA PRO A 189 29.07 24.12 6.42
C PRO A 189 30.31 24.72 7.07
N SER A 190 30.20 25.23 8.29
CA SER A 190 31.33 25.80 9.03
C SER A 190 32.14 24.73 9.80
N SER A 191 31.68 23.49 9.82
CA SER A 191 32.29 22.37 10.55
C SER A 191 33.20 21.46 9.68
N GLU A 192 33.39 21.81 8.39
CA GLU A 192 34.29 21.12 7.45
C GLU A 192 35.70 21.66 7.44
#